data_f128b0f5f49958a257806376c9f1fe7c
#
_entry.id   f128b0f5f49958a257806376c9f1fe7c
#
_cell.length_a   1.000
_cell.length_b   1.000
_cell.length_c   1.000
_cell.angle_alpha   90.00
_cell.angle_beta   90.00
_cell.angle_gamma   90.00
#
_symmetry.space_group_name_H-M   'P 1'
#
loop_
_entity.id
_entity.type
_entity.pdbx_description
1 polymer ?
#
loop_
_entity_poly.entity_id
_entity_poly.type
_entity_poly.pdbx_seq_one_letter_code
_entity_poly.pdbx_strand_id
1 'polypeptide(L)'
;MKKLHIIILLALLTANQLFPQAPKEVRIPLIGETAPSFTAESTNGKITFPDDYYGKWKILFSHPAAFTPVCSSELIELAQMQNDLDKIDTKVIVVSTDGLNSHIAWKKSMEAIRYKDKETVKISFPMISDNSLEVSRKYGMIHSYSSTTRDVRGVFIIDPNDKIRAIFFYPMNVGRNMDEIERTLKALQMADGKNVLTPANWLPGGEVLLPSPKTEADADKLASQNDPDLHELAWYMWLKKVK
;
A
#
# COMPACT_ATOMS: atom_id res chain seq x y z
N MET A 1 -57.48 -26.92 10.29
CA MET A 1 -56.81 -26.26 9.12
C MET A 1 -55.97 -25.05 9.52
N LYS A 2 -56.49 -24.10 10.31
CA LYS A 2 -55.70 -22.88 10.71
C LYS A 2 -54.41 -23.18 11.49
N LYS A 3 -54.35 -24.22 12.35
CA LYS A 3 -53.13 -24.59 13.09
C LYS A 3 -52.01 -25.17 12.21
N LEU A 4 -52.38 -25.86 11.13
CA LEU A 4 -51.42 -26.44 10.18
C LEU A 4 -50.71 -25.34 9.35
N HIS A 5 -51.46 -24.29 8.95
CA HIS A 5 -50.90 -23.15 8.22
C HIS A 5 -49.91 -22.32 9.05
N ILE A 6 -50.14 -22.21 10.35
CA ILE A 6 -49.24 -21.49 11.27
C ILE A 6 -47.92 -22.25 11.45
N ILE A 7 -47.94 -23.57 11.52
CA ILE A 7 -46.75 -24.42 11.65
C ILE A 7 -45.89 -24.34 10.36
N ILE A 8 -46.53 -24.36 9.19
CA ILE A 8 -45.84 -24.24 7.90
C ILE A 8 -45.20 -22.83 7.75
N LEU A 9 -45.91 -21.79 8.18
CA LEU A 9 -45.40 -20.41 8.13
C LEU A 9 -44.20 -20.21 9.09
N LEU A 10 -44.24 -20.80 10.29
CA LEU A 10 -43.11 -20.77 11.23
C LEU A 10 -41.90 -21.55 10.70
N ALA A 11 -42.10 -22.69 10.05
CA ALA A 11 -41.03 -23.48 9.44
C ALA A 11 -40.36 -22.77 8.27
N LEU A 12 -41.10 -21.98 7.48
CA LEU A 12 -40.53 -21.15 6.40
C LEU A 12 -39.73 -19.96 6.92
N LEU A 13 -40.09 -19.38 8.10
CA LEU A 13 -39.34 -18.29 8.72
C LEU A 13 -38.02 -18.76 9.35
N THR A 14 -37.93 -20.03 9.80
CA THR A 14 -36.68 -20.59 10.37
C THR A 14 -35.75 -21.15 9.31
N ALA A 15 -36.24 -21.52 8.13
CA ALA A 15 -35.41 -22.05 7.04
C ALA A 15 -34.44 -20.99 6.44
N ASN A 16 -34.75 -19.70 6.56
CA ASN A 16 -33.86 -18.62 6.12
C ASN A 16 -32.59 -18.44 6.98
N GLN A 17 -32.49 -19.10 8.14
CA GLN A 17 -31.30 -19.02 9.01
C GLN A 17 -30.31 -20.17 8.79
N LEU A 18 -30.62 -21.14 7.98
CA LEU A 18 -29.80 -22.36 7.77
C LEU A 18 -28.89 -22.31 6.52
N PHE A 19 -29.01 -21.28 5.73
CA PHE A 19 -28.02 -21.09 4.65
C PHE A 19 -26.77 -20.42 5.24
N PRO A 20 -25.59 -21.06 5.12
CA PRO A 20 -24.36 -20.38 5.48
C PRO A 20 -24.31 -19.07 4.68
N GLN A 21 -24.17 -17.94 5.39
CA GLN A 21 -23.93 -16.65 4.71
C GLN A 21 -22.74 -16.85 3.76
N ALA A 22 -22.94 -16.51 2.50
CA ALA A 22 -21.83 -16.50 1.54
C ALA A 22 -20.64 -15.78 2.19
N PRO A 23 -19.42 -16.30 2.03
CA PRO A 23 -18.23 -15.65 2.59
C PRO A 23 -18.30 -14.19 2.22
N LYS A 24 -18.19 -13.30 3.22
CA LYS A 24 -18.20 -11.86 2.98
C LYS A 24 -17.12 -11.58 1.95
N GLU A 25 -17.52 -11.12 0.77
CA GLU A 25 -16.62 -10.93 -0.35
C GLU A 25 -15.46 -10.05 0.09
N VAL A 26 -14.23 -10.54 -0.03
CA VAL A 26 -13.03 -9.81 0.34
C VAL A 26 -12.84 -8.72 -0.69
N ARG A 27 -13.11 -7.47 -0.30
CA ARG A 27 -12.96 -6.33 -1.19
C ARG A 27 -11.58 -5.70 -0.97
N ILE A 28 -10.82 -5.56 -2.05
CA ILE A 28 -9.61 -4.73 -2.08
C ILE A 28 -10.06 -3.29 -2.30
N PRO A 29 -9.64 -2.33 -1.44
CA PRO A 29 -9.90 -0.91 -1.69
C PRO A 29 -9.21 -0.47 -2.99
N LEU A 30 -9.88 0.33 -3.81
CA LEU A 30 -9.40 0.72 -5.13
C LEU A 30 -8.56 2.00 -5.10
N ILE A 31 -7.76 2.24 -6.16
CA ILE A 31 -7.04 3.50 -6.37
C ILE A 31 -8.05 4.66 -6.43
N GLY A 32 -7.78 5.73 -5.70
CA GLY A 32 -8.64 6.90 -5.53
C GLY A 32 -9.62 6.81 -4.36
N GLU A 33 -9.85 5.61 -3.81
CA GLU A 33 -10.67 5.47 -2.59
C GLU A 33 -9.90 5.97 -1.36
N THR A 34 -10.66 6.37 -0.34
CA THR A 34 -10.08 6.69 0.97
C THR A 34 -9.61 5.40 1.65
N ALA A 35 -8.41 5.42 2.18
CA ALA A 35 -7.82 4.31 2.90
C ALA A 35 -8.71 3.90 4.09
N PRO A 36 -9.12 2.64 4.22
CA PRO A 36 -9.94 2.17 5.32
C PRO A 36 -9.28 2.44 6.68
N SER A 37 -10.00 3.09 7.58
CA SER A 37 -9.50 3.39 8.93
C SER A 37 -9.53 2.15 9.82
N PHE A 38 -8.58 2.10 10.77
CA PHE A 38 -8.54 1.08 11.81
C PHE A 38 -7.77 1.59 13.04
N THR A 39 -7.97 0.92 14.17
CA THR A 39 -7.16 1.11 15.37
C THR A 39 -6.62 -0.26 15.79
N ALA A 40 -5.31 -0.35 16.02
CA ALA A 40 -4.64 -1.61 16.35
C ALA A 40 -3.43 -1.43 17.26
N GLU A 41 -3.04 -2.49 17.97
CA GLU A 41 -1.81 -2.55 18.73
C GLU A 41 -0.61 -2.80 17.82
N SER A 42 0.51 -2.16 18.13
CA SER A 42 1.75 -2.30 17.37
C SER A 42 2.98 -2.36 18.28
N THR A 43 4.14 -2.67 17.69
CA THR A 43 5.43 -2.61 18.41
C THR A 43 5.77 -1.22 18.96
N ASN A 44 5.07 -0.18 18.53
CA ASN A 44 5.28 1.21 18.95
C ASN A 44 4.09 1.76 19.78
N GLY A 45 3.22 0.87 20.28
CA GLY A 45 1.99 1.22 20.98
C GLY A 45 0.77 1.19 20.06
N LYS A 46 -0.35 1.68 20.58
CA LYS A 46 -1.62 1.73 19.87
C LYS A 46 -1.59 2.77 18.76
N ILE A 47 -2.11 2.42 17.58
CA ILE A 47 -2.13 3.26 16.39
C ILE A 47 -3.56 3.41 15.90
N THR A 48 -3.95 4.63 15.53
CA THR A 48 -5.17 4.95 14.77
C THR A 48 -4.77 5.37 13.37
N PHE A 49 -5.05 4.52 12.39
CA PHE A 49 -4.70 4.76 10.99
C PHE A 49 -5.93 5.19 10.20
N PRO A 50 -5.84 6.18 9.29
CA PRO A 50 -4.64 6.94 8.91
C PRO A 50 -4.35 8.18 9.80
N ASP A 51 -5.18 8.48 10.79
CA ASP A 51 -5.25 9.75 11.53
C ASP A 51 -3.90 10.13 12.19
N ASP A 52 -3.18 9.16 12.80
CA ASP A 52 -1.87 9.40 13.42
C ASP A 52 -0.79 9.82 12.40
N TYR A 53 -1.09 9.71 11.11
CA TYR A 53 -0.18 10.03 9.99
C TYR A 53 -0.75 11.12 9.08
N TYR A 54 -1.65 11.94 9.59
CA TYR A 54 -2.30 13.01 8.83
C TYR A 54 -1.28 13.90 8.10
N GLY A 55 -1.57 14.23 6.84
CA GLY A 55 -0.73 15.09 6.02
C GLY A 55 0.56 14.44 5.50
N LYS A 56 0.82 13.16 5.82
CA LYS A 56 1.99 12.42 5.33
C LYS A 56 1.60 11.41 4.26
N TRP A 57 2.55 11.05 3.41
CA TRP A 57 2.47 9.85 2.62
C TRP A 57 2.59 8.63 3.54
N LYS A 58 1.91 7.56 3.19
CA LYS A 58 1.90 6.32 3.99
C LYS A 58 2.13 5.12 3.09
N ILE A 59 2.95 4.19 3.55
CA ILE A 59 3.11 2.87 2.97
C ILE A 59 2.58 1.87 3.99
N LEU A 60 1.40 1.30 3.72
CA LEU A 60 0.89 0.16 4.47
C LEU A 60 1.39 -1.11 3.79
N PHE A 61 2.15 -1.92 4.54
CA PHE A 61 2.94 -3.02 4.03
C PHE A 61 2.62 -4.31 4.79
N SER A 62 1.96 -5.27 4.15
CA SER A 62 1.65 -6.55 4.80
C SER A 62 2.69 -7.63 4.51
N HIS A 63 2.79 -8.59 5.42
CA HIS A 63 3.64 -9.78 5.25
C HIS A 63 2.96 -11.04 5.81
N PRO A 64 3.28 -12.23 5.26
CA PRO A 64 2.61 -13.47 5.64
C PRO A 64 2.84 -13.93 7.08
N ALA A 65 4.09 -13.86 7.58
CA ALA A 65 4.40 -14.35 8.93
C ALA A 65 5.75 -13.85 9.45
N ALA A 66 5.83 -13.62 10.76
CA ALA A 66 7.08 -13.40 11.48
C ALA A 66 8.01 -14.62 11.39
N PHE A 67 9.30 -14.41 11.60
CA PHE A 67 10.35 -15.44 11.59
C PHE A 67 10.43 -16.25 10.28
N THR A 68 10.08 -15.64 9.15
CA THR A 68 10.21 -16.27 7.84
C THR A 68 11.30 -15.59 6.99
N PRO A 69 12.04 -16.33 6.14
CA PRO A 69 13.21 -15.78 5.44
C PRO A 69 12.87 -14.60 4.52
N VAL A 70 11.84 -14.71 3.68
CA VAL A 70 11.47 -13.67 2.73
C VAL A 70 10.97 -12.43 3.46
N CYS A 71 10.10 -12.59 4.49
CA CYS A 71 9.61 -11.44 5.27
C CYS A 71 10.75 -10.73 6.01
N SER A 72 11.70 -11.50 6.58
CA SER A 72 12.87 -10.92 7.26
C SER A 72 13.73 -10.11 6.27
N SER A 73 14.00 -10.63 5.08
CA SER A 73 14.76 -9.91 4.06
C SER A 73 14.09 -8.62 3.62
N GLU A 74 12.77 -8.64 3.44
CA GLU A 74 11.99 -7.45 3.07
C GLU A 74 12.01 -6.37 4.16
N LEU A 75 11.79 -6.74 5.44
CA LEU A 75 11.73 -5.75 6.51
C LEU A 75 13.11 -5.18 6.87
N ILE A 76 14.19 -5.93 6.69
CA ILE A 76 15.55 -5.42 6.82
C ILE A 76 15.85 -4.40 5.72
N GLU A 77 15.53 -4.70 4.45
CA GLU A 77 15.70 -3.74 3.34
C GLU A 77 14.81 -2.49 3.55
N LEU A 78 13.56 -2.67 3.98
CA LEU A 78 12.65 -1.57 4.29
C LEU A 78 13.20 -0.68 5.43
N ALA A 79 13.81 -1.28 6.45
CA ALA A 79 14.43 -0.56 7.56
C ALA A 79 15.67 0.25 7.12
N GLN A 80 16.39 -0.22 6.09
CA GLN A 80 17.53 0.54 5.55
C GLN A 80 17.10 1.81 4.85
N MET A 81 15.92 1.80 4.20
CA MET A 81 15.41 2.96 3.47
C MET A 81 14.49 3.87 4.30
N GLN A 82 14.09 3.48 5.53
CA GLN A 82 13.10 4.22 6.34
C GLN A 82 13.49 5.69 6.58
N ASN A 83 14.79 5.99 6.78
CA ASN A 83 15.26 7.36 6.98
C ASN A 83 15.14 8.21 5.70
N ASP A 84 15.31 7.62 4.53
CA ASP A 84 15.16 8.34 3.26
C ASP A 84 13.67 8.53 2.93
N LEU A 85 12.81 7.60 3.29
CA LEU A 85 11.37 7.77 3.23
C LEU A 85 10.88 8.87 4.17
N ASP A 86 11.42 8.96 5.39
CA ASP A 86 11.11 10.05 6.33
C ASP A 86 11.47 11.44 5.79
N LYS A 87 12.60 11.58 5.07
CA LYS A 87 13.01 12.83 4.43
C LYS A 87 12.06 13.32 3.34
N ILE A 88 11.29 12.41 2.76
CA ILE A 88 10.25 12.69 1.75
C ILE A 88 8.85 12.56 2.34
N ASP A 89 8.70 12.87 3.62
CA ASP A 89 7.42 12.92 4.34
C ASP A 89 6.58 11.63 4.25
N THR A 90 7.24 10.48 4.22
CA THR A 90 6.57 9.18 4.08
C THR A 90 6.76 8.31 5.31
N LYS A 91 5.66 7.77 5.83
CA LYS A 91 5.62 6.86 6.97
C LYS A 91 5.34 5.43 6.51
N VAL A 92 6.05 4.49 7.13
CA VAL A 92 5.87 3.06 6.90
C VAL A 92 5.11 2.46 8.05
N ILE A 93 4.10 1.65 7.74
CA ILE A 93 3.31 0.89 8.69
C ILE A 93 3.27 -0.55 8.21
N VAL A 94 3.80 -1.47 9.01
CA VAL A 94 3.81 -2.90 8.68
C VAL A 94 2.67 -3.60 9.40
N VAL A 95 2.05 -4.58 8.74
CA VAL A 95 0.95 -5.36 9.32
C VAL A 95 1.10 -6.84 9.02
N SER A 96 0.76 -7.68 9.97
CA SER A 96 0.49 -9.10 9.76
C SER A 96 -0.48 -9.64 10.79
N THR A 97 -0.93 -10.85 10.56
CA THR A 97 -1.84 -11.57 11.45
C THR A 97 -1.15 -12.19 12.68
N ASP A 98 0.16 -11.99 12.83
CA ASP A 98 0.92 -12.46 14.00
C ASP A 98 0.63 -11.63 15.25
N GLY A 99 0.82 -12.24 16.41
CA GLY A 99 0.64 -11.58 17.70
C GLY A 99 1.76 -10.59 18.03
N LEU A 100 1.45 -9.58 18.85
CA LEU A 100 2.35 -8.50 19.23
C LEU A 100 3.69 -8.99 19.80
N ASN A 101 3.66 -9.99 20.69
CA ASN A 101 4.88 -10.55 21.29
C ASN A 101 5.78 -11.20 20.22
N SER A 102 5.19 -11.84 19.20
CA SER A 102 5.92 -12.37 18.04
C SER A 102 6.63 -11.25 17.27
N HIS A 103 5.94 -10.17 16.99
CA HIS A 103 6.52 -9.00 16.31
C HIS A 103 7.67 -8.39 17.11
N ILE A 104 7.50 -8.20 18.42
CA ILE A 104 8.56 -7.64 19.30
C ILE A 104 9.81 -8.54 19.30
N ALA A 105 9.64 -9.84 19.46
CA ALA A 105 10.74 -10.80 19.46
C ALA A 105 11.42 -10.87 18.09
N TRP A 106 10.64 -10.89 17.01
CA TRP A 106 11.16 -10.96 15.65
C TRP A 106 11.89 -9.66 15.25
N LYS A 107 11.37 -8.50 15.62
CA LYS A 107 12.03 -7.20 15.42
C LYS A 107 13.45 -7.23 16.02
N LYS A 108 13.59 -7.66 17.28
CA LYS A 108 14.91 -7.78 17.93
C LYS A 108 15.83 -8.76 17.20
N SER A 109 15.29 -9.86 16.70
CA SER A 109 16.05 -10.84 15.92
C SER A 109 16.56 -10.24 14.61
N MET A 110 15.70 -9.53 13.87
CA MET A 110 16.08 -8.87 12.60
C MET A 110 17.14 -7.78 12.79
N GLU A 111 17.02 -6.99 13.87
CA GLU A 111 18.00 -5.94 14.21
C GLU A 111 19.40 -6.48 14.53
N ALA A 112 19.57 -7.80 14.75
CA ALA A 112 20.85 -8.45 14.94
C ALA A 112 21.43 -9.06 13.64
N ILE A 113 20.70 -9.04 12.53
CA ILE A 113 21.13 -9.67 11.28
C ILE A 113 21.88 -8.67 10.40
N ARG A 114 23.09 -9.05 9.95
CA ARG A 114 23.76 -8.40 8.82
C ARG A 114 23.26 -9.06 7.53
N TYR A 115 22.63 -8.28 6.66
CA TYR A 115 22.04 -8.79 5.43
C TYR A 115 22.73 -8.16 4.20
N LYS A 116 23.18 -8.99 3.26
CA LYS A 116 23.91 -8.56 2.03
C LYS A 116 25.12 -7.66 2.35
N ASP A 117 25.92 -8.02 3.31
CA ASP A 117 27.12 -7.28 3.75
C ASP A 117 26.85 -5.83 4.21
N LYS A 118 25.59 -5.46 4.42
CA LYS A 118 25.20 -4.17 5.00
C LYS A 118 25.23 -4.23 6.54
N GLU A 119 25.40 -3.08 7.17
CA GLU A 119 25.33 -2.97 8.63
C GLU A 119 23.92 -3.37 9.15
N THR A 120 23.88 -3.74 10.44
CA THR A 120 22.62 -4.00 11.13
C THR A 120 21.74 -2.76 11.16
N VAL A 121 20.43 -2.97 11.16
CA VAL A 121 19.44 -1.88 11.11
C VAL A 121 18.68 -1.76 12.42
N LYS A 122 18.20 -0.58 12.70
CA LYS A 122 17.14 -0.34 13.68
C LYS A 122 15.81 -0.23 12.93
N ILE A 123 14.80 -0.98 13.37
CA ILE A 123 13.45 -0.91 12.81
C ILE A 123 12.67 0.11 13.64
N SER A 124 12.38 1.28 13.07
CA SER A 124 11.62 2.34 13.74
C SER A 124 10.13 2.34 13.40
N PHE A 125 9.75 1.77 12.26
CA PHE A 125 8.35 1.69 11.87
C PHE A 125 7.56 0.72 12.77
N PRO A 126 6.26 1.01 13.01
CA PRO A 126 5.40 0.11 13.77
C PRO A 126 5.07 -1.17 12.99
N MET A 127 4.99 -2.27 13.71
CA MET A 127 4.52 -3.56 13.22
C MET A 127 3.20 -3.88 13.95
N ILE A 128 2.10 -3.82 13.21
CA ILE A 128 0.73 -4.01 13.70
C ILE A 128 0.43 -5.49 13.87
N SER A 129 -0.12 -5.83 15.03
CA SER A 129 -0.66 -7.16 15.33
C SER A 129 -2.15 -7.21 14.96
N ASP A 130 -2.45 -7.83 13.82
CA ASP A 130 -3.82 -8.01 13.32
C ASP A 130 -4.30 -9.47 13.48
N ASN A 131 -4.17 -10.03 14.68
CA ASN A 131 -4.57 -11.40 14.96
C ASN A 131 -6.09 -11.65 14.83
N SER A 132 -6.90 -10.59 14.78
CA SER A 132 -8.33 -10.62 14.49
C SER A 132 -8.67 -10.64 13.00
N LEU A 133 -7.68 -10.42 12.12
CA LEU A 133 -7.85 -10.28 10.67
C LEU A 133 -8.70 -9.05 10.27
N GLU A 134 -8.85 -8.07 11.13
CA GLU A 134 -9.70 -6.91 10.85
C GLU A 134 -9.07 -6.00 9.79
N VAL A 135 -7.81 -5.62 9.99
CA VAL A 135 -7.05 -4.79 9.04
C VAL A 135 -6.85 -5.54 7.73
N SER A 136 -6.40 -6.79 7.82
CA SER A 136 -6.14 -7.66 6.67
C SER A 136 -7.37 -7.81 5.76
N ARG A 137 -8.56 -7.95 6.35
CA ARG A 137 -9.82 -8.03 5.57
C ARG A 137 -10.25 -6.69 5.00
N LYS A 138 -10.08 -5.58 5.74
CA LYS A 138 -10.40 -4.22 5.24
C LYS A 138 -9.60 -3.86 4.00
N TYR A 139 -8.35 -4.33 3.92
CA TYR A 139 -7.44 -4.08 2.81
C TYR A 139 -7.39 -5.23 1.79
N GLY A 140 -8.21 -6.26 1.95
CA GLY A 140 -8.23 -7.40 1.03
C GLY A 140 -6.92 -8.18 0.98
N MET A 141 -6.16 -8.23 2.08
CA MET A 141 -4.86 -8.90 2.16
C MET A 141 -4.97 -10.41 2.39
N ILE A 142 -6.16 -10.92 2.73
CA ILE A 142 -6.42 -12.36 2.88
C ILE A 142 -6.93 -12.91 1.56
N HIS A 143 -6.10 -13.64 0.86
CA HIS A 143 -6.44 -14.33 -0.38
C HIS A 143 -6.71 -15.81 -0.08
N SER A 144 -7.97 -16.23 -0.08
CA SER A 144 -8.39 -17.58 0.37
C SER A 144 -7.72 -18.74 -0.36
N TYR A 145 -7.35 -18.55 -1.63
CA TYR A 145 -6.60 -19.55 -2.41
C TYR A 145 -5.11 -19.62 -2.04
N SER A 146 -4.58 -18.63 -1.32
CA SER A 146 -3.21 -18.61 -0.78
C SER A 146 -3.20 -19.01 0.70
N SER A 147 -4.01 -18.32 1.51
CA SER A 147 -4.20 -18.61 2.94
C SER A 147 -5.49 -17.97 3.43
N THR A 148 -6.16 -18.63 4.39
CA THR A 148 -7.35 -18.06 5.05
C THR A 148 -7.01 -17.30 6.34
N THR A 149 -5.76 -17.37 6.79
CA THR A 149 -5.31 -16.83 8.09
C THR A 149 -4.03 -16.00 8.02
N ARG A 150 -3.42 -15.88 6.85
CA ARG A 150 -2.17 -15.10 6.64
C ARG A 150 -2.34 -14.14 5.49
N ASP A 151 -1.74 -12.98 5.64
CA ASP A 151 -1.67 -11.99 4.58
C ASP A 151 -0.85 -12.47 3.40
N VAL A 152 -1.24 -12.06 2.20
CA VAL A 152 -0.31 -11.99 1.07
C VAL A 152 0.61 -10.77 1.23
N ARG A 153 1.60 -10.62 0.35
CA ARG A 153 2.52 -9.49 0.37
C ARG A 153 1.86 -8.28 -0.30
N GLY A 154 1.02 -7.55 0.43
CA GLY A 154 0.37 -6.33 -0.03
C GLY A 154 1.20 -5.09 0.25
N VAL A 155 1.10 -4.09 -0.63
CA VAL A 155 1.57 -2.72 -0.42
C VAL A 155 0.49 -1.78 -0.87
N PHE A 156 0.14 -0.81 -0.03
CA PHE A 156 -0.72 0.31 -0.38
C PHE A 156 0.07 1.60 -0.19
N ILE A 157 0.25 2.36 -1.26
CA ILE A 157 0.79 3.73 -1.19
C ILE A 157 -0.40 4.67 -1.09
N ILE A 158 -0.40 5.48 -0.04
CA ILE A 158 -1.52 6.35 0.35
C ILE A 158 -1.00 7.78 0.46
N ASP A 159 -1.68 8.73 -0.16
CA ASP A 159 -1.27 10.12 -0.20
C ASP A 159 -1.60 10.90 1.09
N PRO A 160 -1.17 12.18 1.22
CA PRO A 160 -1.47 13.02 2.38
C PRO A 160 -2.97 13.27 2.62
N ASN A 161 -3.83 13.07 1.62
CA ASN A 161 -5.29 13.20 1.71
C ASN A 161 -5.97 11.85 1.95
N ASP A 162 -5.21 10.85 2.40
CA ASP A 162 -5.65 9.49 2.70
C ASP A 162 -6.23 8.73 1.49
N LYS A 163 -5.86 9.11 0.26
CA LYS A 163 -6.27 8.41 -0.95
C LYS A 163 -5.26 7.33 -1.34
N ILE A 164 -5.76 6.15 -1.66
CA ILE A 164 -4.95 5.06 -2.20
C ILE A 164 -4.48 5.45 -3.60
N ARG A 165 -3.17 5.39 -3.84
CA ARG A 165 -2.55 5.84 -5.08
C ARG A 165 -1.90 4.70 -5.89
N ALA A 166 -1.38 3.68 -5.22
CA ALA A 166 -0.84 2.48 -5.83
C ALA A 166 -1.05 1.27 -4.93
N ILE A 167 -1.21 0.10 -5.55
CA ILE A 167 -1.44 -1.16 -4.86
C ILE A 167 -0.57 -2.22 -5.52
N PHE A 168 0.15 -3.01 -4.70
CA PHE A 168 0.92 -4.16 -5.16
C PHE A 168 0.50 -5.38 -4.36
N PHE A 169 0.35 -6.51 -5.03
CA PHE A 169 0.17 -7.80 -4.41
C PHE A 169 1.14 -8.82 -5.00
N TYR A 170 1.84 -9.52 -4.11
CA TYR A 170 2.79 -10.57 -4.47
C TYR A 170 2.44 -11.87 -3.76
N PRO A 171 2.74 -13.03 -4.35
CA PRO A 171 2.58 -14.31 -3.69
C PRO A 171 3.56 -14.48 -2.53
N MET A 172 3.29 -15.41 -1.63
CA MET A 172 4.05 -15.56 -0.39
C MET A 172 5.54 -15.90 -0.60
N ASN A 173 5.89 -16.54 -1.71
CA ASN A 173 7.24 -17.02 -2.02
C ASN A 173 8.09 -16.05 -2.84
N VAL A 174 7.55 -14.88 -3.19
CA VAL A 174 8.27 -13.86 -3.99
C VAL A 174 8.42 -12.59 -3.16
N GLY A 175 9.65 -12.21 -2.83
CA GLY A 175 9.97 -10.94 -2.19
C GLY A 175 9.75 -9.75 -3.12
N ARG A 176 9.28 -8.63 -2.54
CA ARG A 176 9.02 -7.39 -3.29
C ARG A 176 10.33 -6.66 -3.59
N ASN A 177 10.34 -5.90 -4.67
CA ASN A 177 11.42 -4.97 -4.99
C ASN A 177 11.19 -3.65 -4.23
N MET A 178 12.04 -3.35 -3.24
CA MET A 178 11.91 -2.14 -2.42
C MET A 178 12.21 -0.88 -3.22
N ASP A 179 13.16 -0.92 -4.16
CA ASP A 179 13.49 0.21 -5.04
C ASP A 179 12.29 0.58 -5.92
N GLU A 180 11.50 -0.39 -6.38
CA GLU A 180 10.29 -0.13 -7.18
C GLU A 180 9.17 0.51 -6.34
N ILE A 181 9.03 0.13 -5.08
CA ILE A 181 8.07 0.76 -4.16
C ILE A 181 8.47 2.23 -3.94
N GLU A 182 9.75 2.49 -3.68
CA GLU A 182 10.27 3.85 -3.51
C GLU A 182 10.17 4.66 -4.81
N ARG A 183 10.54 4.06 -5.95
CA ARG A 183 10.42 4.70 -7.27
C ARG A 183 8.98 5.11 -7.54
N THR A 184 8.02 4.23 -7.29
CA THR A 184 6.60 4.52 -7.49
C THR A 184 6.10 5.64 -6.58
N LEU A 185 6.50 5.62 -5.30
CA LEU A 185 6.20 6.73 -4.37
C LEU A 185 6.73 8.06 -4.87
N LYS A 186 8.02 8.11 -5.26
CA LYS A 186 8.65 9.34 -5.78
C LYS A 186 8.01 9.81 -7.09
N ALA A 187 7.58 8.89 -7.95
CA ALA A 187 6.84 9.21 -9.18
C ALA A 187 5.48 9.86 -8.88
N LEU A 188 4.75 9.35 -7.88
CA LEU A 188 3.48 9.94 -7.43
C LEU A 188 3.70 11.33 -6.83
N GLN A 189 4.71 11.49 -5.98
CA GLN A 189 5.06 12.79 -5.40
C GLN A 189 5.47 13.82 -6.46
N MET A 190 6.25 13.40 -7.47
CA MET A 190 6.64 14.24 -8.60
C MET A 190 5.42 14.69 -9.41
N ALA A 191 4.53 13.75 -9.75
CA ALA A 191 3.35 14.03 -10.55
C ALA A 191 2.41 15.02 -9.83
N ASP A 192 2.16 14.82 -8.53
CA ASP A 192 1.27 15.68 -7.75
C ASP A 192 1.89 17.05 -7.47
N GLY A 193 3.18 17.07 -7.08
CA GLY A 193 3.84 18.31 -6.66
C GLY A 193 4.12 19.31 -7.78
N LYS A 194 4.24 18.82 -9.02
CA LYS A 194 4.59 19.66 -10.17
C LYS A 194 3.54 19.65 -11.30
N ASN A 195 2.43 18.96 -11.12
CA ASN A 195 1.39 18.76 -12.13
C ASN A 195 1.97 18.26 -13.48
N VAL A 196 2.80 17.22 -13.39
CA VAL A 196 3.45 16.57 -14.53
C VAL A 196 3.08 15.09 -14.56
N LEU A 197 3.50 14.39 -15.62
CA LEU A 197 3.32 12.95 -15.75
C LEU A 197 4.70 12.27 -15.77
N THR A 198 4.83 11.16 -15.08
CA THR A 198 6.07 10.36 -15.14
C THR A 198 5.96 9.34 -16.26
N PRO A 199 6.92 9.31 -17.23
CA PRO A 199 6.89 8.32 -18.31
C PRO A 199 7.18 6.88 -17.82
N ALA A 200 7.00 5.92 -18.70
CA ALA A 200 7.40 4.54 -18.44
C ALA A 200 8.89 4.47 -18.06
N ASN A 201 9.19 3.64 -17.05
CA ASN A 201 10.54 3.45 -16.51
C ASN A 201 11.19 4.73 -15.92
N TRP A 202 10.37 5.73 -15.57
CA TRP A 202 10.89 6.96 -14.96
C TRP A 202 11.65 6.66 -13.66
N LEU A 203 12.78 7.31 -13.51
CA LEU A 203 13.59 7.32 -12.30
C LEU A 203 13.70 8.76 -11.75
N PRO A 204 13.87 8.94 -10.44
CA PRO A 204 14.11 10.27 -9.86
C PRO A 204 15.24 11.00 -10.55
N GLY A 205 14.99 12.28 -10.94
CA GLY A 205 15.90 13.09 -11.74
C GLY A 205 15.75 12.92 -13.26
N GLY A 206 14.95 11.97 -13.73
CA GLY A 206 14.60 11.81 -15.14
C GLY A 206 13.62 12.86 -15.63
N GLU A 207 13.53 13.00 -16.97
CA GLU A 207 12.57 13.88 -17.62
C GLU A 207 11.14 13.43 -17.34
N VAL A 208 10.22 14.39 -17.30
CA VAL A 208 8.80 14.17 -17.11
C VAL A 208 8.03 14.51 -18.37
N LEU A 209 6.80 14.06 -18.48
CA LEU A 209 5.88 14.46 -19.53
C LEU A 209 4.97 15.58 -19.02
N LEU A 210 4.67 16.53 -19.88
CA LEU A 210 3.62 17.50 -19.63
C LEU A 210 2.23 16.88 -19.94
N PRO A 211 1.16 17.34 -19.26
CA PRO A 211 -0.20 17.01 -19.68
C PRO A 211 -0.41 17.41 -21.15
N SER A 212 -1.09 16.56 -21.91
CA SER A 212 -1.37 16.84 -23.33
C SER A 212 -2.14 18.15 -23.51
N PRO A 213 -1.80 18.97 -24.54
CA PRO A 213 -2.60 20.14 -24.91
C PRO A 213 -4.07 19.73 -25.16
N LYS A 214 -4.99 20.58 -24.75
CA LYS A 214 -6.44 20.32 -24.94
C LYS A 214 -6.98 20.94 -26.23
N THR A 215 -6.27 21.91 -26.78
CA THR A 215 -6.63 22.62 -28.01
C THR A 215 -5.39 22.79 -28.91
N GLU A 216 -5.61 23.05 -30.20
CA GLU A 216 -4.53 23.38 -31.14
C GLU A 216 -3.77 24.64 -30.69
N ALA A 217 -4.49 25.67 -30.21
CA ALA A 217 -3.89 26.87 -29.68
C ALA A 217 -3.00 26.62 -28.44
N ASP A 218 -3.35 25.65 -27.58
CA ASP A 218 -2.49 25.26 -26.47
C ASP A 218 -1.21 24.55 -26.96
N ALA A 219 -1.31 23.72 -28.01
CA ALA A 219 -0.16 23.06 -28.62
C ALA A 219 0.79 24.09 -29.28
N ASP A 220 0.26 25.05 -30.04
CA ASP A 220 1.02 26.14 -30.66
C ASP A 220 1.72 27.02 -29.62
N LYS A 221 1.02 27.31 -28.51
CA LYS A 221 1.59 28.05 -27.39
C LYS A 221 2.73 27.30 -26.73
N LEU A 222 2.59 25.98 -26.57
CA LEU A 222 3.63 25.14 -26.02
C LEU A 222 4.85 25.06 -26.95
N ALA A 223 4.61 24.87 -28.26
CA ALA A 223 5.64 24.81 -29.29
C ALA A 223 6.42 26.14 -29.43
N SER A 224 5.77 27.29 -29.15
CA SER A 224 6.39 28.61 -29.21
C SER A 224 7.26 28.95 -27.97
N GLN A 225 7.26 28.09 -26.94
CA GLN A 225 8.09 28.34 -25.75
C GLN A 225 9.58 28.13 -26.06
N ASN A 226 10.38 29.12 -25.79
CA ASN A 226 11.83 29.03 -25.92
C ASN A 226 12.45 28.51 -24.59
N ASP A 227 12.02 27.30 -24.16
CA ASP A 227 12.50 26.63 -22.95
C ASP A 227 13.49 25.52 -23.33
N PRO A 228 14.80 25.66 -23.03
CA PRO A 228 15.81 24.66 -23.38
C PRO A 228 15.60 23.29 -22.69
N ASP A 229 14.80 23.29 -21.62
CA ASP A 229 14.49 22.07 -20.88
C ASP A 229 13.21 21.38 -21.40
N LEU A 230 12.58 21.91 -22.48
CA LEU A 230 11.35 21.41 -23.07
C LEU A 230 11.62 20.86 -24.47
N HIS A 231 11.17 19.63 -24.76
CA HIS A 231 11.29 19.05 -26.08
C HIS A 231 9.98 18.42 -26.56
N GLU A 232 9.61 18.73 -27.78
CA GLU A 232 8.49 18.09 -28.46
C GLU A 232 8.90 16.74 -29.03
N LEU A 233 8.16 15.68 -28.73
CA LEU A 233 8.22 14.39 -29.40
C LEU A 233 7.05 14.22 -30.38
N ALA A 234 5.92 14.77 -30.04
CA ALA A 234 4.69 14.86 -30.84
C ALA A 234 3.83 15.98 -30.27
N TRP A 235 2.83 16.49 -31.02
CA TRP A 235 1.95 17.57 -30.60
C TRP A 235 1.27 17.32 -29.23
N TYR A 236 1.09 16.04 -28.83
CA TYR A 236 0.49 15.60 -27.56
C TYR A 236 1.51 15.09 -26.54
N MET A 237 2.80 15.02 -26.88
CA MET A 237 3.83 14.36 -26.06
C MET A 237 5.07 15.25 -25.96
N TRP A 238 5.21 15.90 -24.82
CA TRP A 238 6.26 16.85 -24.53
C TRP A 238 7.05 16.39 -23.31
N LEU A 239 8.37 16.26 -23.44
CA LEU A 239 9.29 16.00 -22.35
C LEU A 239 9.79 17.30 -21.75
N LYS A 240 9.98 17.30 -20.43
CA LYS A 240 10.54 18.43 -19.69
C LYS A 240 11.54 17.94 -18.65
N LYS A 241 12.72 18.58 -18.62
CA LYS A 241 13.65 18.44 -17.51
C LYS A 241 13.12 19.20 -16.32
N VAL A 242 13.09 18.54 -15.15
CA VAL A 242 12.64 19.14 -13.89
C VAL A 242 13.80 19.11 -12.92
N LYS A 243 14.19 20.27 -12.42
CA LYS A 243 15.21 20.45 -11.37
C LYS A 243 14.60 20.20 -10.00
#